data_70f301cc4b99573b1c99f147821106e4
#
_entry.id   70f301cc4b99573b1c99f147821106e4
#
_cell.length_a   1.000
_cell.length_b   1.000
_cell.length_c   1.000
_cell.angle_alpha   90.00
_cell.angle_beta   90.00
_cell.angle_gamma   90.00
#
_symmetry.space_group_name_H-M   'P 1'
#
loop_
_entity.id
_entity.type
_entity.pdbx_description
1 polymer ?
#
loop_
_entity_poly.entity_id
_entity_poly.type
_entity_poly.pdbx_seq_one_letter_code
_entity_poly.pdbx_strand_id
1 'polypeptide(L)'
;MLAAEGYEFERPCCAPDRDVEWRERVLVVRSPLHAQQQAAGLEKRLRHAETQLTALTPPRGRGKRHITDEATLVEAIDRVFKDQRVDGLLSVAWEKQVEQTTRYVGRGRGSVHREKRVLQKIRYHITHITRQADTIAELCQRFGWTAFVTNATPKRLSLQDAVLCYRHEYRVERIFNRLKSRVHIAPLFVKLNDQIEGLTYLLTLGVRVLTVTEFVLRRSLEQDQVTLPGLHPENKHKRTDKPTAERLLKAFSGVSLTIIKHAAGEDIMRRLTPLSAVQEAIVQRLGLGTNLYRQLEIQNMKN
;
A
#
# COMPACT_ATOMS: atom_id res chain seq x y z
N MET A 1 24.15 8.20 -0.07
CA MET A 1 23.82 9.64 0.06
C MET A 1 22.50 9.92 -0.61
N LEU A 2 21.49 10.36 0.16
CA LEU A 2 20.22 10.79 -0.41
C LEU A 2 20.36 12.26 -0.80
N ALA A 3 20.66 12.50 -2.06
CA ALA A 3 20.60 13.84 -2.61
C ALA A 3 19.12 14.28 -2.63
N ALA A 4 18.80 15.34 -1.94
CA ALA A 4 17.50 15.99 -1.97
C ALA A 4 17.76 17.50 -2.05
N GLU A 5 17.02 18.17 -2.92
CA GLU A 5 16.96 19.63 -2.96
C GLU A 5 15.86 20.08 -2.02
N GLY A 6 16.09 21.12 -1.23
CA GLY A 6 15.10 21.64 -0.31
C GLY A 6 15.16 23.13 -0.13
N TYR A 7 13.99 23.73 0.02
CA TYR A 7 13.80 25.15 0.30
C TYR A 7 12.93 25.30 1.54
N GLU A 8 13.18 26.33 2.32
CA GLU A 8 12.34 26.67 3.46
C GLU A 8 11.98 28.15 3.44
N PHE A 9 10.77 28.45 3.88
CA PHE A 9 10.29 29.81 4.07
C PHE A 9 9.23 29.86 5.17
N GLU A 10 9.04 31.03 5.75
CA GLU A 10 7.99 31.27 6.72
C GLU A 10 6.81 31.96 6.07
N ARG A 11 5.61 31.59 6.49
CA ARG A 11 4.39 32.28 6.09
C ARG A 11 3.55 32.66 7.33
N PRO A 12 2.93 33.85 7.35
CA PRO A 12 1.93 34.17 8.35
C PRO A 12 0.66 33.37 8.05
N CYS A 13 0.00 32.92 9.08
CA CYS A 13 -1.29 32.23 9.04
C CYS A 13 -2.22 32.84 10.05
N CYS A 14 -3.52 32.88 9.75
CA CYS A 14 -4.58 33.30 10.65
C CYS A 14 -5.69 32.25 10.68
N ALA A 15 -6.32 32.08 11.81
CA ALA A 15 -7.48 31.21 11.95
C ALA A 15 -8.70 31.91 11.35
N PRO A 16 -9.51 31.24 10.47
CA PRO A 16 -10.68 31.86 9.88
C PRO A 16 -11.76 32.26 10.91
N ASP A 17 -11.81 31.54 12.05
CA ASP A 17 -12.87 31.71 13.06
C ASP A 17 -12.39 32.29 14.40
N ARG A 18 -11.11 32.64 14.51
CA ARG A 18 -10.51 33.17 15.75
C ARG A 18 -9.44 34.20 15.41
N ASP A 19 -9.35 35.20 16.26
CA ASP A 19 -8.34 36.27 16.16
C ASP A 19 -6.96 35.77 16.66
N VAL A 20 -6.48 34.66 16.02
CA VAL A 20 -5.21 34.04 16.35
C VAL A 20 -4.35 34.01 15.10
N GLU A 21 -3.21 34.69 15.19
CA GLU A 21 -2.19 34.69 14.17
C GLU A 21 -1.02 33.81 14.61
N TRP A 22 -0.45 33.05 13.67
CA TRP A 22 0.79 32.31 13.90
C TRP A 22 1.67 32.30 12.65
N ARG A 23 2.91 31.89 12.81
CA ARG A 23 3.80 31.68 11.69
C ARG A 23 4.03 30.20 11.50
N GLU A 24 3.97 29.78 10.25
CA GLU A 24 4.29 28.43 9.82
C GLU A 24 5.59 28.46 9.01
N ARG A 25 6.44 27.52 9.29
CA ARG A 25 7.63 27.24 8.49
C ARG A 25 7.26 26.14 7.50
N VAL A 26 7.36 26.47 6.22
CA VAL A 26 7.09 25.54 5.11
C VAL A 26 8.39 25.02 4.58
N LEU A 27 8.52 23.71 4.51
CA LEU A 27 9.68 22.99 4.01
C LEU A 27 9.27 22.29 2.72
N VAL A 28 9.89 22.68 1.59
CA VAL A 28 9.61 22.09 0.27
C VAL A 28 10.82 21.29 -0.15
N VAL A 29 10.66 19.99 -0.32
CA VAL A 29 11.77 19.06 -0.57
C VAL A 29 11.48 18.22 -1.80
N ARG A 30 12.47 18.05 -2.67
CA ARG A 30 12.41 17.18 -3.82
C ARG A 30 13.20 15.90 -3.59
N SER A 31 12.57 14.77 -3.79
CA SER A 31 13.19 13.44 -3.77
C SER A 31 13.34 12.92 -5.20
N PRO A 32 14.58 12.75 -5.73
CA PRO A 32 14.79 12.19 -7.06
C PRO A 32 14.20 10.79 -7.24
N LEU A 33 14.31 9.95 -6.22
CA LEU A 33 13.74 8.60 -6.24
C LEU A 33 12.21 8.64 -6.37
N HIS A 34 11.56 9.53 -5.61
CA HIS A 34 10.11 9.69 -5.68
C HIS A 34 9.68 10.25 -7.05
N ALA A 35 10.44 11.21 -7.61
CA ALA A 35 10.21 11.73 -8.95
C ALA A 35 10.28 10.62 -10.02
N GLN A 36 11.28 9.74 -9.95
CA GLN A 36 11.39 8.59 -10.85
C GLN A 36 10.21 7.63 -10.73
N GLN A 37 9.76 7.34 -9.51
CA GLN A 37 8.59 6.48 -9.28
C GLN A 37 7.31 7.08 -9.85
N GLN A 38 7.11 8.39 -9.68
CA GLN A 38 5.97 9.10 -10.25
C GLN A 38 6.02 9.13 -11.78
N ALA A 39 7.20 9.35 -12.37
CA ALA A 39 7.39 9.31 -13.82
C ALA A 39 7.12 7.91 -14.41
N ALA A 40 7.63 6.87 -13.75
CA ALA A 40 7.35 5.48 -14.14
C ALA A 40 5.84 5.15 -14.02
N GLY A 41 5.18 5.66 -12.98
CA GLY A 41 3.75 5.53 -12.79
C GLY A 41 2.94 6.24 -13.89
N LEU A 42 3.36 7.44 -14.29
CA LEU A 42 2.75 8.17 -15.40
C LEU A 42 2.92 7.42 -16.71
N GLU A 43 4.12 6.96 -17.03
CA GLU A 43 4.39 6.19 -18.25
C GLU A 43 3.52 4.93 -18.35
N LYS A 44 3.34 4.21 -17.23
CA LYS A 44 2.44 3.05 -17.17
C LYS A 44 0.98 3.44 -17.49
N ARG A 45 0.50 4.56 -16.96
CA ARG A 45 -0.87 5.06 -17.21
C ARG A 45 -1.05 5.47 -18.66
N LEU A 46 -0.08 6.18 -19.25
CA LEU A 46 -0.10 6.58 -20.65
C LEU A 46 -0.19 5.35 -21.57
N ARG A 47 0.68 4.35 -21.38
CA ARG A 47 0.63 3.10 -22.16
C ARG A 47 -0.69 2.36 -22.01
N HIS A 48 -1.25 2.35 -20.82
CA HIS A 48 -2.54 1.70 -20.57
C HIS A 48 -3.67 2.44 -21.28
N ALA A 49 -3.67 3.78 -21.22
CA ALA A 49 -4.63 4.61 -21.95
C ALA A 49 -4.52 4.40 -23.47
N GLU A 50 -3.31 4.41 -24.04
CA GLU A 50 -3.08 4.14 -25.48
C GLU A 50 -3.64 2.78 -25.90
N THR A 51 -3.43 1.76 -25.07
CA THR A 51 -3.96 0.41 -25.32
C THR A 51 -5.49 0.39 -25.27
N GLN A 52 -6.10 1.06 -24.30
CA GLN A 52 -7.57 1.13 -24.18
C GLN A 52 -8.17 1.95 -25.34
N LEU A 53 -7.57 3.08 -25.69
CA LEU A 53 -8.03 3.90 -26.83
C LEU A 53 -7.97 3.14 -28.14
N THR A 54 -6.89 2.41 -28.39
CA THR A 54 -6.77 1.55 -29.58
C THR A 54 -7.82 0.45 -29.59
N ALA A 55 -8.20 -0.08 -28.44
CA ALA A 55 -9.22 -1.11 -28.29
C ALA A 55 -10.65 -0.60 -28.54
N LEU A 56 -10.92 0.73 -28.44
CA LEU A 56 -12.23 1.31 -28.75
C LEU A 56 -12.63 1.14 -30.22
N THR A 57 -11.64 1.15 -31.11
CA THR A 57 -11.87 1.02 -32.54
C THR A 57 -11.12 -0.18 -33.13
N PRO A 58 -11.52 -1.43 -32.78
CA PRO A 58 -10.82 -2.63 -33.21
C PRO A 58 -10.90 -2.79 -34.74
N PRO A 59 -9.93 -3.46 -35.39
CA PRO A 59 -9.99 -3.78 -36.83
C PRO A 59 -11.22 -4.63 -37.14
N ARG A 60 -11.64 -4.62 -38.41
CA ARG A 60 -12.81 -5.39 -38.86
C ARG A 60 -12.66 -6.87 -38.51
N GLY A 61 -13.72 -7.47 -37.98
CA GLY A 61 -13.73 -8.88 -37.63
C GLY A 61 -15.12 -9.36 -37.18
N ARG A 62 -15.34 -10.66 -37.26
CA ARG A 62 -16.59 -11.29 -36.82
C ARG A 62 -16.77 -11.09 -35.32
N GLY A 63 -17.93 -10.57 -34.89
CA GLY A 63 -18.26 -10.38 -33.47
C GLY A 63 -17.71 -9.09 -32.84
N LYS A 64 -16.97 -8.26 -33.57
CA LYS A 64 -16.46 -7.00 -33.03
C LYS A 64 -17.50 -5.90 -33.17
N ARG A 65 -17.82 -5.24 -32.05
CA ARG A 65 -18.69 -4.05 -32.02
C ARG A 65 -17.91 -2.84 -32.50
N HIS A 66 -18.57 -1.97 -33.26
CA HIS A 66 -18.02 -0.74 -33.76
C HIS A 66 -18.85 0.44 -33.26
N ILE A 67 -18.20 1.54 -32.97
CA ILE A 67 -18.85 2.80 -32.59
C ILE A 67 -19.35 3.45 -33.90
N THR A 68 -20.63 3.77 -33.91
CA THR A 68 -21.33 4.33 -35.08
C THR A 68 -21.73 5.80 -34.87
N ASP A 69 -21.58 6.30 -33.67
CA ASP A 69 -21.92 7.64 -33.25
C ASP A 69 -20.69 8.35 -32.69
N GLU A 70 -20.49 9.62 -33.07
CA GLU A 70 -19.32 10.39 -32.67
C GLU A 70 -19.36 10.78 -31.20
N ALA A 71 -20.55 11.15 -30.69
CA ALA A 71 -20.69 11.50 -29.27
C ALA A 71 -20.31 10.31 -28.37
N THR A 72 -20.74 9.12 -28.74
CA THR A 72 -20.38 7.87 -28.03
C THR A 72 -18.86 7.61 -28.05
N LEU A 73 -18.17 7.93 -29.16
CA LEU A 73 -16.73 7.80 -29.25
C LEU A 73 -16.04 8.80 -28.32
N VAL A 74 -16.45 10.06 -28.38
CA VAL A 74 -15.87 11.13 -27.53
C VAL A 74 -16.07 10.81 -26.05
N GLU A 75 -17.27 10.41 -25.63
CA GLU A 75 -17.54 9.99 -24.25
C GLU A 75 -16.65 8.80 -23.82
N ALA A 76 -16.41 7.85 -24.72
CA ALA A 76 -15.55 6.71 -24.42
C ALA A 76 -14.07 7.13 -24.27
N ILE A 77 -13.59 8.06 -25.12
CA ILE A 77 -12.24 8.64 -25.00
C ILE A 77 -12.09 9.39 -23.68
N ASP A 78 -13.04 10.27 -23.35
CA ASP A 78 -13.03 11.04 -22.10
C ASP A 78 -13.04 10.16 -20.86
N ARG A 79 -13.79 9.05 -20.92
CA ARG A 79 -13.80 8.06 -19.84
C ARG A 79 -12.42 7.44 -19.65
N VAL A 80 -11.75 7.04 -20.73
CA VAL A 80 -10.38 6.50 -20.67
C VAL A 80 -9.42 7.53 -20.07
N PHE A 81 -9.53 8.80 -20.48
CA PHE A 81 -8.68 9.88 -19.95
C PHE A 81 -8.88 10.05 -18.43
N LYS A 82 -10.12 10.11 -17.97
CA LYS A 82 -10.46 10.23 -16.54
C LYS A 82 -10.02 9.01 -15.73
N ASP A 83 -10.31 7.80 -16.22
CA ASP A 83 -9.97 6.56 -15.51
C ASP A 83 -8.46 6.40 -15.35
N GLN A 84 -7.68 6.76 -16.37
CA GLN A 84 -6.22 6.70 -16.34
C GLN A 84 -5.56 7.99 -15.80
N ARG A 85 -6.33 9.05 -15.54
CA ARG A 85 -5.84 10.38 -15.11
C ARG A 85 -4.77 10.91 -16.05
N VAL A 86 -5.08 10.96 -17.34
CA VAL A 86 -4.19 11.43 -18.41
C VAL A 86 -4.83 12.54 -19.24
N ASP A 87 -5.79 13.25 -18.67
CA ASP A 87 -6.44 14.40 -19.30
C ASP A 87 -5.39 15.44 -19.72
N GLY A 88 -5.49 15.91 -20.97
CA GLY A 88 -4.57 16.88 -21.55
C GLY A 88 -3.16 16.36 -21.87
N LEU A 89 -2.85 15.08 -21.58
CA LEU A 89 -1.54 14.48 -21.85
C LEU A 89 -1.52 13.69 -23.16
N LEU A 90 -2.69 13.32 -23.67
CA LEU A 90 -2.88 12.63 -24.93
C LEU A 90 -3.84 13.40 -25.82
N SER A 91 -3.60 13.43 -27.11
CA SER A 91 -4.57 13.84 -28.12
C SER A 91 -4.90 12.65 -29.02
N VAL A 92 -6.18 12.57 -29.42
CA VAL A 92 -6.69 11.46 -30.22
C VAL A 92 -7.30 12.05 -31.49
N ALA A 93 -6.86 11.55 -32.63
CA ALA A 93 -7.45 11.87 -33.94
C ALA A 93 -8.25 10.65 -34.42
N TRP A 94 -9.42 10.90 -34.97
CA TRP A 94 -10.28 9.86 -35.54
C TRP A 94 -10.89 10.27 -36.85
N GLU A 95 -11.29 9.30 -37.66
CA GLU A 95 -11.91 9.49 -38.94
C GLU A 95 -13.28 8.79 -39.00
N LYS A 96 -14.23 9.43 -39.70
CA LYS A 96 -15.53 8.89 -40.00
C LYS A 96 -15.45 8.10 -41.31
N GLN A 97 -15.62 6.79 -41.27
CA GLN A 97 -15.71 5.92 -42.43
C GLN A 97 -17.18 5.61 -42.74
N VAL A 98 -17.59 5.89 -43.98
CA VAL A 98 -18.94 5.61 -44.46
C VAL A 98 -18.87 4.52 -45.51
N GLU A 99 -19.43 3.35 -45.21
CA GLU A 99 -19.57 2.26 -46.16
C GLU A 99 -20.98 2.25 -46.74
N GLN A 100 -21.08 2.29 -48.05
CA GLN A 100 -22.34 2.10 -48.76
C GLN A 100 -22.46 0.65 -49.24
N THR A 101 -23.46 -0.04 -48.73
CA THR A 101 -23.78 -1.41 -49.15
C THR A 101 -25.15 -1.44 -49.80
N THR A 102 -25.22 -1.89 -51.03
CA THR A 102 -26.49 -2.02 -51.75
C THR A 102 -27.09 -3.40 -51.47
N ARG A 103 -28.30 -3.44 -50.97
CA ARG A 103 -29.07 -4.68 -50.81
C ARG A 103 -30.36 -4.63 -51.61
N TYR A 104 -30.75 -5.77 -52.19
CA TYR A 104 -32.04 -5.90 -52.83
C TYR A 104 -33.19 -5.94 -51.81
N VAL A 105 -34.30 -5.26 -52.12
CA VAL A 105 -35.48 -5.24 -51.26
C VAL A 105 -36.27 -6.56 -51.47
N GLY A 106 -36.62 -7.25 -50.35
CA GLY A 106 -37.43 -8.47 -50.33
C GLY A 106 -36.61 -9.79 -50.47
N ARG A 107 -37.31 -10.94 -50.34
CA ARG A 107 -36.73 -12.29 -50.46
C ARG A 107 -36.65 -12.75 -51.95
N GLY A 108 -35.57 -13.38 -52.34
CA GLY A 108 -35.39 -14.00 -53.66
C GLY A 108 -34.11 -13.59 -54.37
N ARG A 109 -33.84 -14.23 -55.55
CA ARG A 109 -32.63 -14.01 -56.37
C ARG A 109 -32.60 -12.59 -56.94
N GLY A 110 -31.48 -11.90 -56.95
CA GLY A 110 -31.34 -10.54 -57.48
C GLY A 110 -31.64 -10.53 -59.03
N SER A 111 -32.40 -9.53 -59.49
CA SER A 111 -32.60 -9.24 -60.91
C SER A 111 -32.37 -7.77 -61.23
N VAL A 112 -32.10 -7.41 -62.46
CA VAL A 112 -31.77 -6.06 -62.93
C VAL A 112 -32.91 -5.05 -62.62
N HIS A 113 -34.13 -5.49 -62.59
CA HIS A 113 -35.34 -4.67 -62.39
C HIS A 113 -35.75 -4.59 -60.90
N ARG A 114 -34.97 -5.15 -59.95
CA ARG A 114 -35.34 -5.20 -58.57
C ARG A 114 -34.85 -3.97 -57.85
N GLU A 115 -35.72 -3.42 -57.05
CA GLU A 115 -35.42 -2.23 -56.22
C GLU A 115 -34.25 -2.52 -55.29
N LYS A 116 -33.30 -1.58 -55.27
CA LYS A 116 -32.06 -1.66 -54.44
C LYS A 116 -32.13 -0.59 -53.35
N ARG A 117 -31.93 -1.01 -52.14
CA ARG A 117 -31.77 -0.09 -51.00
C ARG A 117 -30.28 0.08 -50.69
N VAL A 118 -29.83 1.33 -50.70
CA VAL A 118 -28.47 1.68 -50.25
C VAL A 118 -28.50 1.80 -48.72
N LEU A 119 -27.73 0.95 -48.07
CA LEU A 119 -27.53 1.00 -46.65
C LEU A 119 -26.16 1.66 -46.39
N GLN A 120 -26.18 2.79 -45.64
CA GLN A 120 -24.98 3.44 -45.19
C GLN A 120 -24.64 2.89 -43.81
N LYS A 121 -23.41 2.38 -43.63
CA LYS A 121 -22.84 2.01 -42.36
C LYS A 121 -21.78 3.02 -41.98
N ILE A 122 -22.04 3.75 -40.92
CA ILE A 122 -21.09 4.69 -40.36
C ILE A 122 -20.22 3.95 -39.35
N ARG A 123 -18.94 4.27 -39.32
CA ARG A 123 -17.96 3.76 -38.38
C ARG A 123 -16.92 4.84 -38.10
N TYR A 124 -16.55 4.97 -36.86
CA TYR A 124 -15.43 5.81 -36.45
C TYR A 124 -14.19 4.96 -36.20
N HIS A 125 -13.04 5.47 -36.60
CA HIS A 125 -11.75 4.81 -36.41
C HIS A 125 -10.73 5.80 -35.86
N ILE A 126 -10.09 5.47 -34.74
CA ILE A 126 -8.98 6.25 -34.18
C ILE A 126 -7.78 6.01 -35.09
N THR A 127 -7.26 7.11 -35.68
CA THR A 127 -6.14 7.09 -36.64
C THR A 127 -4.82 7.33 -35.92
N HIS A 128 -4.79 8.29 -35.00
CA HIS A 128 -3.57 8.66 -34.29
C HIS A 128 -3.86 8.95 -32.80
N ILE A 129 -2.93 8.52 -31.96
CA ILE A 129 -2.87 8.86 -30.54
C ILE A 129 -1.49 9.53 -30.35
N THR A 130 -1.49 10.80 -29.98
CA THR A 130 -0.26 11.59 -29.85
C THR A 130 -0.07 12.02 -28.41
N ARG A 131 1.13 11.87 -27.88
CA ARG A 131 1.50 12.34 -26.55
C ARG A 131 1.84 13.82 -26.62
N GLN A 132 1.31 14.61 -25.70
CA GLN A 132 1.62 16.02 -25.53
C GLN A 132 2.95 16.17 -24.76
N ALA A 133 4.06 16.14 -25.49
CA ALA A 133 5.40 16.05 -24.91
C ALA A 133 5.70 17.23 -23.94
N ASP A 134 5.30 18.45 -24.31
CA ASP A 134 5.57 19.64 -23.51
C ASP A 134 4.79 19.59 -22.19
N THR A 135 3.50 19.25 -22.23
CA THR A 135 2.65 19.11 -21.05
C THR A 135 3.13 18.00 -20.12
N ILE A 136 3.59 16.89 -20.71
CA ILE A 136 4.19 15.79 -19.94
C ILE A 136 5.49 16.23 -19.28
N ALA A 137 6.34 16.97 -19.99
CA ALA A 137 7.60 17.48 -19.45
C ALA A 137 7.35 18.44 -18.28
N GLU A 138 6.43 19.40 -18.43
CA GLU A 138 6.02 20.31 -17.35
C GLU A 138 5.48 19.57 -16.13
N LEU A 139 4.67 18.56 -16.35
CA LEU A 139 4.14 17.72 -15.26
C LEU A 139 5.29 16.98 -14.54
N CYS A 140 6.25 16.45 -15.29
CA CYS A 140 7.40 15.74 -14.73
C CYS A 140 8.32 16.66 -13.90
N GLN A 141 8.41 17.95 -14.21
CA GLN A 141 9.16 18.92 -13.39
C GLN A 141 8.59 19.06 -11.98
N ARG A 142 7.28 18.84 -11.81
CA ARG A 142 6.59 18.88 -10.51
C ARG A 142 6.74 17.59 -9.71
N PHE A 143 7.31 16.54 -10.28
CA PHE A 143 7.46 15.26 -9.60
C PHE A 143 8.55 15.27 -8.54
N GLY A 144 8.30 14.51 -7.48
CA GLY A 144 9.22 14.36 -6.36
C GLY A 144 9.15 15.46 -5.32
N TRP A 145 8.43 16.54 -5.56
CA TRP A 145 8.25 17.63 -4.60
C TRP A 145 7.22 17.25 -3.54
N THR A 146 7.56 17.54 -2.28
CA THR A 146 6.68 17.38 -1.13
C THR A 146 6.84 18.59 -0.23
N ALA A 147 5.70 19.13 0.23
CA ALA A 147 5.70 20.24 1.18
C ALA A 147 5.36 19.72 2.59
N PHE A 148 6.14 20.14 3.57
CA PHE A 148 5.91 19.90 4.99
C PHE A 148 5.71 21.22 5.70
N VAL A 149 4.90 21.22 6.74
CA VAL A 149 4.65 22.40 7.55
C VAL A 149 4.98 22.09 9.01
N THR A 150 5.66 23.01 9.67
CA THR A 150 6.01 22.90 11.08
C THR A 150 5.98 24.26 11.76
N ASN A 151 5.69 24.28 13.05
CA ASN A 151 5.87 25.44 13.91
C ASN A 151 7.22 25.43 14.67
N ALA A 152 8.02 24.38 14.47
CA ALA A 152 9.34 24.28 15.09
C ALA A 152 10.33 25.25 14.43
N THR A 153 11.08 25.99 15.25
CA THR A 153 12.13 26.88 14.77
C THR A 153 13.28 26.10 14.13
N PRO A 154 14.07 26.69 13.19
CA PRO A 154 15.23 26.04 12.59
C PRO A 154 16.26 25.51 13.63
N LYS A 155 16.40 26.21 14.76
CA LYS A 155 17.28 25.76 15.86
C LYS A 155 16.81 24.47 16.52
N ARG A 156 15.48 24.26 16.60
CA ARG A 156 14.88 23.06 17.23
C ARG A 156 14.79 21.89 16.25
N LEU A 157 14.53 22.17 14.99
CA LEU A 157 14.34 21.17 13.94
C LEU A 157 14.95 21.70 12.64
N SER A 158 16.14 21.24 12.27
CA SER A 158 16.75 21.58 10.99
C SER A 158 15.92 21.05 9.81
N LEU A 159 16.12 21.61 8.60
CA LEU A 159 15.47 21.08 7.40
C LEU A 159 15.78 19.58 7.20
N GLN A 160 17.02 19.19 7.43
CA GLN A 160 17.47 17.81 7.29
C GLN A 160 16.77 16.90 8.32
N ASP A 161 16.71 17.30 9.57
CA ASP A 161 16.06 16.52 10.62
C ASP A 161 14.54 16.43 10.40
N ALA A 162 13.90 17.48 9.90
CA ALA A 162 12.48 17.46 9.55
C ALA A 162 12.19 16.43 8.45
N VAL A 163 13.03 16.37 7.42
CA VAL A 163 12.91 15.37 6.36
C VAL A 163 13.12 13.96 6.90
N LEU A 164 14.09 13.76 7.79
CA LEU A 164 14.34 12.47 8.44
C LEU A 164 13.19 12.07 9.36
N CYS A 165 12.65 12.99 10.17
CA CYS A 165 11.47 12.75 11.00
C CYS A 165 10.29 12.27 10.16
N TYR A 166 9.98 12.95 9.07
CA TYR A 166 8.89 12.57 8.19
C TYR A 166 9.13 11.20 7.55
N ARG A 167 10.33 10.93 7.07
CA ARG A 167 10.68 9.61 6.52
C ARG A 167 10.52 8.48 7.53
N HIS A 168 10.59 8.79 8.82
CA HIS A 168 10.37 7.83 9.91
C HIS A 168 8.90 7.75 10.37
N GLU A 169 8.01 8.58 9.85
CA GLU A 169 6.58 8.61 10.19
C GLU A 169 5.90 7.25 10.04
N TYR A 170 6.30 6.46 9.03
CA TYR A 170 5.80 5.11 8.85
C TYR A 170 5.94 4.23 10.10
N ARG A 171 6.88 4.54 11.00
CA ARG A 171 7.04 3.82 12.27
C ARG A 171 5.90 4.12 13.22
N VAL A 172 5.46 5.38 13.25
CA VAL A 172 4.32 5.83 14.06
C VAL A 172 3.02 5.28 13.47
N GLU A 173 2.83 5.39 12.15
CA GLU A 173 1.68 4.80 11.47
C GLU A 173 1.57 3.29 11.69
N ARG A 174 2.68 2.58 11.69
CA ARG A 174 2.74 1.15 11.97
C ARG A 174 2.29 0.83 13.40
N ILE A 175 2.66 1.65 14.38
CA ILE A 175 2.22 1.50 15.77
C ILE A 175 0.70 1.72 15.86
N PHE A 176 0.17 2.79 15.26
CA PHE A 176 -1.27 3.04 15.22
C PHE A 176 -2.03 1.93 14.48
N ASN A 177 -1.48 1.42 13.41
CA ASN A 177 -2.07 0.29 12.70
C ASN A 177 -2.11 -0.98 13.56
N ARG A 178 -1.06 -1.25 14.35
CA ARG A 178 -1.08 -2.34 15.34
C ARG A 178 -2.17 -2.15 16.39
N LEU A 179 -2.29 -0.94 16.94
CA LEU A 179 -3.34 -0.64 17.91
C LEU A 179 -4.73 -0.87 17.34
N LYS A 180 -5.00 -0.39 16.12
CA LYS A 180 -6.31 -0.49 15.47
C LYS A 180 -6.65 -1.91 15.00
N SER A 181 -5.72 -2.57 14.32
CA SER A 181 -6.01 -3.80 13.57
C SER A 181 -5.64 -5.09 14.31
N ARG A 182 -4.64 -5.05 15.21
CA ARG A 182 -4.14 -6.25 15.90
C ARG A 182 -4.56 -6.33 17.36
N VAL A 183 -4.59 -5.19 18.01
CA VAL A 183 -4.95 -5.07 19.42
C VAL A 183 -6.42 -4.66 19.59
N HIS A 184 -7.08 -4.27 18.47
CA HIS A 184 -8.49 -3.92 18.40
C HIS A 184 -8.90 -2.86 19.44
N ILE A 185 -8.12 -1.77 19.52
CA ILE A 185 -8.46 -0.64 20.41
C ILE A 185 -9.80 0.02 20.05
N ALA A 186 -10.28 -0.18 18.85
CA ALA A 186 -11.57 0.35 18.41
C ALA A 186 -12.37 -0.74 17.66
N PRO A 187 -13.68 -0.87 17.95
CA PRO A 187 -14.47 -0.12 18.93
C PRO A 187 -14.22 -0.59 20.38
N LEU A 188 -14.16 0.35 21.33
CA LEU A 188 -14.12 0.04 22.75
C LEU A 188 -15.57 -0.11 23.27
N PHE A 189 -15.87 -1.25 23.87
CA PHE A 189 -17.19 -1.53 24.45
C PHE A 189 -17.28 -1.17 25.95
N VAL A 190 -16.47 -0.21 26.39
CA VAL A 190 -16.46 0.31 27.76
C VAL A 190 -17.02 1.72 27.78
N LYS A 191 -17.75 2.05 28.87
CA LYS A 191 -18.48 3.31 28.99
C LYS A 191 -17.86 4.28 30.03
N LEU A 192 -17.17 3.75 31.03
CA LEU A 192 -16.58 4.56 32.09
C LEU A 192 -15.21 5.09 31.68
N ASN A 193 -14.93 6.35 31.97
CA ASN A 193 -13.67 7.00 31.61
C ASN A 193 -12.45 6.25 32.18
N ASP A 194 -12.51 5.83 33.43
CA ASP A 194 -11.43 5.09 34.09
C ASP A 194 -11.13 3.76 33.40
N GLN A 195 -12.19 3.08 32.92
CA GLN A 195 -12.03 1.83 32.15
C GLN A 195 -11.42 2.09 30.78
N ILE A 196 -11.81 3.19 30.11
CA ILE A 196 -11.24 3.59 28.83
C ILE A 196 -9.75 3.92 29.00
N GLU A 197 -9.42 4.70 30.01
CA GLU A 197 -8.04 5.08 30.33
C GLU A 197 -7.19 3.85 30.67
N GLY A 198 -7.64 3.01 31.60
CA GLY A 198 -6.95 1.80 32.01
C GLY A 198 -6.73 0.83 30.84
N LEU A 199 -7.75 0.61 30.01
CA LEU A 199 -7.63 -0.25 28.83
C LEU A 199 -6.68 0.32 27.79
N THR A 200 -6.76 1.64 27.52
CA THR A 200 -5.85 2.33 26.57
C THR A 200 -4.41 2.24 27.05
N TYR A 201 -4.18 2.40 28.34
CA TYR A 201 -2.86 2.26 28.94
C TYR A 201 -2.33 0.82 28.79
N LEU A 202 -3.14 -0.17 29.11
CA LEU A 202 -2.78 -1.60 28.97
C LEU A 202 -2.45 -1.97 27.52
N LEU A 203 -3.26 -1.54 26.57
CA LEU A 203 -3.04 -1.77 25.14
C LEU A 203 -1.77 -1.08 24.64
N THR A 204 -1.48 0.12 25.16
CA THR A 204 -0.24 0.86 24.86
C THR A 204 0.99 0.13 25.39
N LEU A 205 0.92 -0.42 26.60
CA LEU A 205 1.98 -1.28 27.13
C LEU A 205 2.19 -2.53 26.28
N GLY A 206 1.10 -3.19 25.86
CA GLY A 206 1.17 -4.33 24.97
C GLY A 206 1.91 -4.01 23.65
N VAL A 207 1.57 -2.88 23.02
CA VAL A 207 2.27 -2.45 21.79
C VAL A 207 3.74 -2.11 22.05
N ARG A 208 4.07 -1.52 23.20
CA ARG A 208 5.48 -1.28 23.58
C ARG A 208 6.25 -2.60 23.70
N VAL A 209 5.70 -3.59 24.38
CA VAL A 209 6.32 -4.92 24.51
C VAL A 209 6.55 -5.55 23.13
N LEU A 210 5.52 -5.56 22.25
CA LEU A 210 5.64 -6.07 20.87
C LEU A 210 6.74 -5.35 20.09
N THR A 211 6.82 -4.02 20.24
CA THR A 211 7.81 -3.20 19.52
C THR A 211 9.23 -3.45 20.03
N VAL A 212 9.42 -3.55 21.34
CA VAL A 212 10.72 -3.84 21.94
C VAL A 212 11.18 -5.25 21.57
N THR A 213 10.32 -6.24 21.64
CA THR A 213 10.62 -7.62 21.21
C THR A 213 11.11 -7.67 19.77
N GLU A 214 10.41 -6.97 18.88
CA GLU A 214 10.80 -6.88 17.48
C GLU A 214 12.13 -6.16 17.28
N PHE A 215 12.34 -5.07 18.00
CA PHE A 215 13.57 -4.28 17.92
C PHE A 215 14.79 -5.06 18.40
N VAL A 216 14.69 -5.69 19.58
CA VAL A 216 15.81 -6.46 20.17
C VAL A 216 16.20 -7.61 19.25
N LEU A 217 15.22 -8.36 18.75
CA LEU A 217 15.50 -9.49 17.88
C LEU A 217 16.13 -9.06 16.55
N ARG A 218 15.60 -8.02 15.91
CA ARG A 218 16.16 -7.50 14.65
C ARG A 218 17.57 -6.98 14.83
N ARG A 219 17.82 -6.28 15.92
CA ARG A 219 19.17 -5.79 16.27
C ARG A 219 20.16 -6.96 16.45
N SER A 220 19.76 -8.03 17.13
CA SER A 220 20.60 -9.22 17.29
C SER A 220 20.90 -9.90 15.95
N LEU A 221 19.87 -10.04 15.07
CA LEU A 221 20.06 -10.60 13.72
C LEU A 221 20.98 -9.74 12.84
N GLU A 222 20.85 -8.41 12.94
CA GLU A 222 21.67 -7.45 12.20
C GLU A 222 23.13 -7.45 12.69
N GLN A 223 23.36 -7.50 13.99
CA GLN A 223 24.70 -7.56 14.58
C GLN A 223 25.47 -8.82 14.16
N ASP A 224 24.79 -9.96 14.11
CA ASP A 224 25.41 -11.25 13.74
C ASP A 224 25.36 -11.49 12.21
N GLN A 225 24.76 -10.59 11.42
CA GLN A 225 24.58 -10.74 9.96
C GLN A 225 23.90 -12.06 9.57
N VAL A 226 22.91 -12.50 10.36
CA VAL A 226 22.19 -13.76 10.15
C VAL A 226 20.70 -13.56 9.93
N THR A 227 20.06 -14.57 9.38
CA THR A 227 18.62 -14.61 9.11
C THR A 227 17.96 -15.71 9.91
N LEU A 228 16.73 -15.50 10.33
CA LEU A 228 15.94 -16.48 11.09
C LEU A 228 15.13 -17.38 10.14
N PRO A 229 15.42 -18.68 10.07
CA PRO A 229 14.63 -19.64 9.32
C PRO A 229 13.41 -20.12 10.13
N GLY A 230 12.42 -20.73 9.46
CA GLY A 230 11.32 -21.45 10.12
C GLY A 230 10.16 -20.60 10.63
N LEU A 231 10.18 -19.27 10.44
CA LEU A 231 9.05 -18.38 10.78
C LEU A 231 7.91 -18.38 9.76
N HIS A 232 8.10 -19.06 8.64
CA HIS A 232 7.14 -19.11 7.54
C HIS A 232 6.74 -20.57 7.29
N PRO A 233 5.74 -21.11 8.00
CA PRO A 233 5.32 -22.50 7.81
C PRO A 233 4.85 -22.78 6.38
N GLU A 234 4.34 -21.74 5.71
CA GLU A 234 3.93 -21.76 4.31
C GLU A 234 5.10 -21.87 3.33
N ASN A 235 6.33 -21.53 3.75
CA ASN A 235 7.53 -21.60 2.92
C ASN A 235 8.77 -21.90 3.76
N LYS A 236 9.17 -23.17 3.82
CA LYS A 236 10.30 -23.66 4.63
C LYS A 236 11.67 -23.06 4.24
N HIS A 237 11.80 -22.57 3.00
CA HIS A 237 13.04 -21.96 2.51
C HIS A 237 13.13 -20.45 2.82
N LYS A 238 12.03 -19.84 3.21
CA LYS A 238 11.99 -18.41 3.50
C LYS A 238 12.67 -18.11 4.82
N ARG A 239 13.69 -17.25 4.74
CA ARG A 239 14.42 -16.70 5.88
C ARG A 239 14.13 -15.21 5.98
N THR A 240 14.24 -14.63 7.16
CA THR A 240 14.02 -13.20 7.38
C THR A 240 15.02 -12.62 8.37
N ASP A 241 15.52 -11.43 8.04
CA ASP A 241 16.31 -10.56 8.91
C ASP A 241 15.42 -9.55 9.66
N LYS A 242 14.16 -9.40 9.20
CA LYS A 242 13.18 -8.43 9.74
C LYS A 242 11.89 -9.11 10.18
N PRO A 243 11.94 -10.03 11.17
CA PRO A 243 10.74 -10.68 11.67
C PRO A 243 9.80 -9.67 12.32
N THR A 244 8.48 -9.93 12.26
CA THR A 244 7.46 -9.14 12.98
C THR A 244 7.09 -9.82 14.30
N ALA A 245 6.73 -9.03 15.31
CA ALA A 245 6.36 -9.56 16.61
C ALA A 245 5.20 -10.55 16.53
N GLU A 246 4.23 -10.32 15.65
CA GLU A 246 3.09 -11.20 15.45
C GLU A 246 3.53 -12.59 14.94
N ARG A 247 4.50 -12.65 14.02
CA ARG A 247 5.04 -13.92 13.54
C ARG A 247 5.87 -14.64 14.60
N LEU A 248 6.61 -13.87 15.40
CA LEU A 248 7.35 -14.42 16.54
C LEU A 248 6.41 -15.08 17.54
N LEU A 249 5.37 -14.37 17.97
CA LEU A 249 4.37 -14.91 18.89
C LEU A 249 3.63 -16.12 18.30
N LYS A 250 3.27 -16.07 17.02
CA LYS A 250 2.64 -17.20 16.33
C LYS A 250 3.53 -18.45 16.32
N ALA A 251 4.85 -18.31 16.31
CA ALA A 251 5.74 -19.45 16.39
C ALA A 251 5.62 -20.20 17.72
N PHE A 252 5.14 -19.54 18.80
CA PHE A 252 4.93 -20.16 20.12
C PHE A 252 3.49 -20.63 20.36
N SER A 253 2.56 -20.49 19.39
CA SER A 253 1.16 -20.85 19.58
C SER A 253 0.91 -22.32 19.93
N GLY A 254 1.85 -23.20 19.61
CA GLY A 254 1.78 -24.62 19.94
C GLY A 254 2.49 -25.03 21.24
N VAL A 255 3.05 -24.07 21.98
CA VAL A 255 3.70 -24.34 23.27
C VAL A 255 2.64 -24.38 24.35
N SER A 256 2.55 -25.50 25.07
CA SER A 256 1.57 -25.71 26.14
C SER A 256 2.28 -26.21 27.41
N LEU A 257 1.77 -25.78 28.55
CA LEU A 257 2.17 -26.28 29.87
C LEU A 257 1.05 -27.18 30.40
N THR A 258 1.34 -28.45 30.52
CA THR A 258 0.41 -29.44 31.12
C THR A 258 0.71 -29.54 32.61
N ILE A 259 -0.30 -29.28 33.43
CA ILE A 259 -0.21 -29.39 34.89
C ILE A 259 -1.13 -30.52 35.36
N ILE A 260 -0.58 -31.52 35.99
CA ILE A 260 -1.30 -32.61 36.63
C ILE A 260 -1.33 -32.32 38.13
N LYS A 261 -2.54 -32.29 38.71
CA LYS A 261 -2.75 -32.00 40.12
C LYS A 261 -3.27 -33.23 40.85
N HIS A 262 -2.90 -33.34 42.12
CA HIS A 262 -3.54 -34.31 43.05
C HIS A 262 -4.96 -33.82 43.42
N ALA A 263 -5.79 -34.72 43.91
CA ALA A 263 -7.15 -34.39 44.38
C ALA A 263 -7.13 -33.30 45.48
N ALA A 264 -6.07 -33.19 46.24
CA ALA A 264 -5.83 -32.15 47.25
C ALA A 264 -5.38 -30.79 46.69
N GLY A 265 -5.24 -30.66 45.35
CA GLY A 265 -4.86 -29.39 44.67
C GLY A 265 -3.38 -29.17 44.49
N GLU A 266 -2.51 -30.03 44.99
CA GLU A 266 -1.07 -29.93 44.79
C GLU A 266 -0.64 -30.36 43.39
N ASP A 267 0.35 -29.68 42.80
CA ASP A 267 0.91 -30.02 41.48
C ASP A 267 1.78 -31.28 41.57
N ILE A 268 1.35 -32.36 40.91
CA ILE A 268 2.12 -33.59 40.84
C ILE A 268 3.20 -33.50 39.77
N MET A 269 2.88 -32.94 38.61
CA MET A 269 3.75 -32.84 37.47
C MET A 269 3.43 -31.59 36.64
N ARG A 270 4.47 -30.93 36.20
CA ARG A 270 4.37 -29.89 35.18
C ARG A 270 5.24 -30.27 34.01
N ARG A 271 4.65 -30.37 32.84
CA ARG A 271 5.37 -30.71 31.61
C ARG A 271 5.14 -29.66 30.55
N LEU A 272 6.19 -29.12 30.03
CA LEU A 272 6.18 -28.16 28.92
C LEU A 272 6.38 -28.88 27.60
N THR A 273 5.71 -28.40 26.53
CA THR A 273 6.03 -28.82 25.17
C THR A 273 7.49 -28.45 24.85
N PRO A 274 8.32 -29.40 24.37
CA PRO A 274 9.69 -29.06 23.97
C PRO A 274 9.73 -27.95 22.93
N LEU A 275 10.62 -27.00 23.11
CA LEU A 275 10.80 -25.93 22.15
C LEU A 275 11.44 -26.43 20.87
N SER A 276 10.95 -25.98 19.74
CA SER A 276 11.58 -26.21 18.44
C SER A 276 12.84 -25.35 18.26
N ALA A 277 13.72 -25.71 17.34
CA ALA A 277 14.96 -24.98 17.08
C ALA A 277 14.72 -23.47 16.79
N VAL A 278 13.63 -23.11 16.09
CA VAL A 278 13.29 -21.71 15.82
C VAL A 278 12.85 -20.98 17.10
N GLN A 279 12.13 -21.65 17.99
CA GLN A 279 11.68 -21.08 19.26
C GLN A 279 12.87 -20.88 20.19
N GLU A 280 13.78 -21.83 20.29
CA GLU A 280 15.03 -21.70 21.05
C GLU A 280 15.90 -20.55 20.52
N ALA A 281 16.07 -20.44 19.20
CA ALA A 281 16.79 -19.34 18.58
C ALA A 281 16.17 -17.96 18.88
N ILE A 282 14.84 -17.86 18.89
CA ILE A 282 14.14 -16.62 19.25
C ILE A 282 14.42 -16.26 20.73
N VAL A 283 14.25 -17.20 21.65
CA VAL A 283 14.45 -16.98 23.10
C VAL A 283 15.89 -16.54 23.37
N GLN A 284 16.85 -17.23 22.77
CA GLN A 284 18.28 -16.90 22.93
C GLN A 284 18.61 -15.49 22.41
N ARG A 285 18.09 -15.12 21.24
CA ARG A 285 18.35 -13.81 20.63
C ARG A 285 17.64 -12.64 21.32
N LEU A 286 16.59 -12.92 22.07
CA LEU A 286 15.95 -11.95 22.95
C LEU A 286 16.75 -11.74 24.25
N GLY A 287 17.85 -12.46 24.45
CA GLY A 287 18.66 -12.42 25.68
C GLY A 287 17.97 -13.14 26.84
N LEU A 288 16.93 -13.91 26.56
CA LEU A 288 16.25 -14.72 27.57
C LEU A 288 16.93 -16.08 27.63
N GLY A 289 17.29 -16.50 28.83
CA GLY A 289 17.91 -17.84 29.02
C GLY A 289 16.93 -18.94 28.61
N THR A 290 17.41 -19.99 27.95
CA THR A 290 16.60 -21.18 27.62
C THR A 290 16.02 -21.85 28.86
N ASN A 291 16.60 -21.61 30.02
CA ASN A 291 16.10 -22.06 31.33
C ASN A 291 14.76 -21.41 31.72
N LEU A 292 14.38 -20.27 31.13
CA LEU A 292 13.12 -19.58 31.45
C LEU A 292 11.92 -20.54 31.31
N TYR A 293 11.87 -21.32 30.25
CA TYR A 293 10.81 -22.30 30.02
C TYR A 293 10.98 -23.55 30.87
N ARG A 294 12.23 -23.99 31.11
CA ARG A 294 12.53 -25.16 31.96
C ARG A 294 12.16 -24.93 33.43
N GLN A 295 12.23 -23.69 33.92
CA GLN A 295 11.78 -23.33 35.28
C GLN A 295 10.28 -23.56 35.49
N LEU A 296 9.49 -23.66 34.43
CA LEU A 296 8.07 -23.98 34.51
C LEU A 296 7.81 -25.49 34.70
N GLU A 297 8.82 -26.31 34.45
CA GLU A 297 8.76 -27.75 34.65
C GLU A 297 9.15 -28.06 36.12
N ILE A 298 8.23 -28.65 36.87
CA ILE A 298 8.56 -29.27 38.15
C ILE A 298 8.71 -30.75 37.86
N GLN A 299 9.93 -31.23 37.84
CA GLN A 299 10.21 -32.65 37.91
C GLN A 299 10.11 -33.06 39.39
N ASN A 300 9.04 -33.68 39.79
CA ASN A 300 9.00 -34.40 41.05
C ASN A 300 9.94 -35.60 40.92
N MET A 301 11.22 -35.43 41.29
CA MET A 301 11.99 -36.54 41.77
C MET A 301 11.58 -36.81 43.22
N LYS A 302 10.50 -37.52 43.41
CA LYS A 302 10.30 -38.30 44.66
C LYS A 302 10.66 -39.75 44.34
N ASN A 303 11.81 -40.17 44.88
CA ASN A 303 12.10 -41.53 45.15
C ASN A 303 11.04 -42.16 46.04
#